data_18610ee0221db4954e9aadfc8488f206
#
_entry.id   18610ee0221db4954e9aadfc8488f206
#
_cell.length_a   1.000
_cell.length_b   1.000
_cell.length_c   1.000
_cell.angle_alpha   90.00
_cell.angle_beta   90.00
_cell.angle_gamma   90.00
#
_symmetry.space_group_name_H-M   'P 1'
#
loop_
_entity.id
_entity.type
_entity.pdbx_description
1 polymer ?
#
loop_
_entity_poly.entity_id
_entity_poly.type
_entity_poly.pdbx_seq_one_letter_code
_entity_poly.pdbx_strand_id
1 'polypeptide(L)'
;GHDNNRDWNAFTLQETRVVVQRVHEEWHPQIVHDVHQQRATGSRYFVPPWLNPIEPHIDPALIAGANALGAAIAWSMTLGGRPGVVVAGDFDAWSPARAYPHYHAGVRILSETASARLASPVELPFERLRPGRGYDPRQVSWNQPWPWPGGRWDLAQILDYMESGAMALLRIASNDRVAWLESFVSIGERAVAGGRGLPRMWAFAPVPEDPGAADALVDALRTGGVEVGVAPKEFELSGRSFPSGTFLVDSRQPYAAFASIMLDPQPYPPTFDERGHPVAPYDGTAHTLALLLGVDVLHLDRVPSAEIVAVLESARPPLLAPGLTDDPGTLVGLYRSHVPSTDEGWTRWWLDRASIPYVTLTDTDVRAGDLIRSCTAVILPSATEETLLNGWRAGEQSP
;
A
#
# COMPACT_ATOMS: atom_id res chain seq x y z
N GLY A 1 13.63 10.66 -1.55
CA GLY A 1 12.56 10.19 -2.43
C GLY A 1 11.33 9.75 -1.64
N HIS A 2 10.21 9.75 -2.31
CA HIS A 2 8.95 9.20 -1.80
C HIS A 2 8.74 7.78 -2.33
N ASP A 3 7.85 7.02 -1.69
CA ASP A 3 7.58 5.62 -2.00
C ASP A 3 6.14 5.46 -2.53
N ASN A 4 5.98 5.32 -3.85
CA ASN A 4 4.69 5.11 -4.47
C ASN A 4 4.09 3.72 -4.15
N ASN A 5 4.89 2.77 -3.69
CA ASN A 5 4.39 1.49 -3.18
C ASN A 5 3.65 1.61 -1.83
N ARG A 6 3.54 2.81 -1.26
CA ARG A 6 2.73 3.12 -0.05
C ARG A 6 1.59 4.08 -0.32
N ASP A 7 1.37 4.46 -1.58
CA ASP A 7 0.39 5.48 -1.97
C ASP A 7 -0.95 4.89 -2.48
N TRP A 8 -1.22 3.60 -2.26
CA TRP A 8 -2.41 2.90 -2.75
C TRP A 8 -3.70 3.16 -1.95
N ASN A 9 -3.67 4.08 -1.01
CA ASN A 9 -4.82 4.53 -0.23
C ASN A 9 -5.04 6.05 -0.30
N ALA A 10 -3.98 6.83 -0.46
CA ALA A 10 -4.09 8.29 -0.49
C ALA A 10 -4.02 8.87 -1.92
N PHE A 11 -3.43 8.13 -2.87
CA PHE A 11 -3.28 8.50 -4.28
C PHE A 11 -2.72 9.92 -4.46
N THR A 12 -1.71 10.25 -3.67
CA THR A 12 -1.12 11.59 -3.66
C THR A 12 -0.16 11.81 -4.82
N LEU A 13 0.42 10.73 -5.34
CA LEU A 13 1.41 10.75 -6.42
C LEU A 13 0.74 10.56 -7.77
N GLN A 14 1.24 11.28 -8.76
CA GLN A 14 0.74 11.20 -10.13
C GLN A 14 0.92 9.81 -10.72
N GLU A 15 2.02 9.14 -10.41
CA GLU A 15 2.34 7.79 -10.87
C GLU A 15 1.27 6.80 -10.42
N THR A 16 0.89 6.83 -9.14
CA THR A 16 -0.16 5.97 -8.60
C THR A 16 -1.51 6.28 -9.24
N ARG A 17 -1.88 7.55 -9.33
CA ARG A 17 -3.13 7.98 -9.99
C ARG A 17 -3.22 7.52 -11.44
N VAL A 18 -2.13 7.64 -12.21
CA VAL A 18 -2.10 7.19 -13.61
C VAL A 18 -2.32 5.68 -13.70
N VAL A 19 -1.67 4.88 -12.85
CA VAL A 19 -1.87 3.43 -12.83
C VAL A 19 -3.30 3.07 -12.45
N VAL A 20 -3.87 3.72 -11.45
CA VAL A 20 -5.27 3.50 -11.06
C VAL A 20 -6.20 3.83 -12.22
N GLN A 21 -6.12 5.04 -12.77
CA GLN A 21 -7.02 5.52 -13.82
C GLN A 21 -6.88 4.77 -15.14
N ARG A 22 -5.62 4.47 -15.58
CA ARG A 22 -5.35 3.91 -16.90
C ARG A 22 -5.29 2.39 -16.93
N VAL A 23 -5.09 1.74 -15.80
CA VAL A 23 -5.01 0.27 -15.72
C VAL A 23 -6.20 -0.28 -14.94
N HIS A 24 -6.43 0.18 -13.72
CA HIS A 24 -7.48 -0.41 -12.89
C HIS A 24 -8.88 0.01 -13.34
N GLU A 25 -9.11 1.30 -13.62
CA GLU A 25 -10.44 1.82 -13.99
C GLU A 25 -10.79 1.57 -15.47
N GLU A 26 -9.81 1.53 -16.38
CA GLU A 26 -10.09 1.29 -17.80
C GLU A 26 -10.16 -0.19 -18.16
N TRP A 27 -9.31 -1.04 -17.55
CA TRP A 27 -9.19 -2.45 -17.92
C TRP A 27 -9.81 -3.44 -16.93
N HIS A 28 -10.06 -3.01 -15.70
CA HIS A 28 -10.57 -3.87 -14.62
C HIS A 28 -9.86 -5.23 -14.56
N PRO A 29 -8.53 -5.25 -14.31
CA PRO A 29 -7.73 -6.47 -14.44
C PRO A 29 -8.16 -7.52 -13.43
N GLN A 30 -8.43 -8.75 -13.89
CA GLN A 30 -8.77 -9.88 -13.04
C GLN A 30 -7.55 -10.46 -12.33
N ILE A 31 -6.36 -10.26 -12.89
CA ILE A 31 -5.08 -10.67 -12.32
C ILE A 31 -4.08 -9.54 -12.52
N VAL A 32 -3.40 -9.16 -11.46
CA VAL A 32 -2.30 -8.18 -11.47
C VAL A 32 -1.03 -8.87 -11.01
N HIS A 33 0.01 -8.86 -11.83
CA HIS A 33 1.34 -9.32 -11.44
C HIS A 33 2.21 -8.14 -11.05
N ASP A 34 2.50 -8.04 -9.78
CA ASP A 34 3.33 -7.01 -9.18
C ASP A 34 4.73 -7.58 -8.91
N VAL A 35 5.71 -7.11 -9.69
CA VAL A 35 7.06 -7.69 -9.73
C VAL A 35 8.01 -6.83 -8.93
N HIS A 36 8.58 -7.40 -7.88
CA HIS A 36 9.45 -6.73 -6.92
C HIS A 36 10.80 -7.44 -6.75
N GLN A 37 11.66 -6.80 -5.98
CA GLN A 37 12.92 -7.37 -5.50
C GLN A 37 13.00 -7.30 -3.98
N GLN A 38 13.41 -8.41 -3.37
CA GLN A 38 13.67 -8.52 -1.95
C GLN A 38 15.18 -8.52 -1.65
N ARG A 39 15.54 -8.58 -0.36
CA ARG A 39 16.95 -8.66 0.08
C ARG A 39 17.72 -9.79 -0.61
N ALA A 40 18.98 -9.53 -0.94
CA ALA A 40 19.87 -10.52 -1.60
C ALA A 40 20.06 -11.82 -0.80
N THR A 41 19.95 -11.76 0.53
CA THR A 41 20.18 -12.91 1.43
C THR A 41 18.93 -13.77 1.67
N GLY A 42 17.76 -13.43 1.13
CA GLY A 42 16.51 -14.18 1.25
C GLY A 42 16.41 -15.36 0.26
N SER A 43 15.18 -15.83 0.05
CA SER A 43 14.87 -16.76 -1.04
C SER A 43 15.20 -16.15 -2.40
N ARG A 44 15.40 -16.98 -3.43
CA ARG A 44 15.67 -16.44 -4.77
C ARG A 44 14.43 -15.86 -5.42
N TYR A 45 13.27 -16.44 -5.11
CA TYR A 45 11.98 -15.98 -5.63
C TYR A 45 10.87 -16.30 -4.64
N PHE A 46 9.98 -15.35 -4.42
CA PHE A 46 8.77 -15.50 -3.62
C PHE A 46 7.54 -15.36 -4.50
N VAL A 47 6.50 -16.13 -4.21
CA VAL A 47 5.13 -15.97 -4.69
C VAL A 47 4.13 -16.37 -3.60
N PRO A 48 2.84 -15.96 -3.68
CA PRO A 48 1.81 -16.45 -2.76
C PRO A 48 1.77 -17.99 -2.70
N PRO A 49 1.20 -18.59 -1.66
CA PRO A 49 0.28 -18.02 -0.63
C PRO A 49 0.84 -16.93 0.24
N TRP A 50 -0.06 -16.07 0.73
CA TRP A 50 0.26 -15.07 1.72
C TRP A 50 0.32 -15.66 3.13
N LEU A 51 1.09 -15.03 4.03
CA LEU A 51 1.01 -15.30 5.46
C LEU A 51 -0.19 -14.57 6.09
N ASN A 52 -0.60 -15.03 7.26
CA ASN A 52 -1.52 -14.28 8.10
C ASN A 52 -0.87 -13.02 8.70
N PRO A 53 -1.69 -11.97 8.93
CA PRO A 53 -3.12 -11.91 8.72
C PRO A 53 -3.52 -11.57 7.29
N ILE A 54 -4.73 -11.99 6.93
CA ILE A 54 -5.41 -11.58 5.70
C ILE A 54 -6.52 -10.60 6.12
N GLU A 55 -6.66 -9.50 5.40
CA GLU A 55 -7.69 -8.51 5.67
C GLU A 55 -9.10 -9.12 5.42
N PRO A 56 -10.03 -9.06 6.40
CA PRO A 56 -11.28 -9.83 6.35
C PRO A 56 -12.29 -9.40 5.29
N HIS A 57 -12.15 -8.19 4.71
CA HIS A 57 -13.04 -7.71 3.64
C HIS A 57 -12.61 -8.16 2.24
N ILE A 58 -11.44 -8.80 2.11
CA ILE A 58 -11.04 -9.44 0.86
C ILE A 58 -11.95 -10.65 0.60
N ASP A 59 -12.54 -10.73 -0.60
CA ASP A 59 -13.36 -11.89 -0.96
C ASP A 59 -12.52 -13.18 -0.89
N PRO A 60 -13.00 -14.23 -0.21
CA PRO A 60 -12.25 -15.48 -0.04
C PRO A 60 -11.82 -16.15 -1.36
N ALA A 61 -12.57 -15.95 -2.45
CA ALA A 61 -12.21 -16.48 -3.77
C ALA A 61 -10.93 -15.87 -4.31
N LEU A 62 -10.64 -14.59 -3.99
CA LEU A 62 -9.40 -13.91 -4.40
C LEU A 62 -8.18 -14.47 -3.68
N ILE A 63 -8.30 -14.76 -2.39
CA ILE A 63 -7.24 -15.40 -1.63
C ILE A 63 -6.98 -16.83 -2.13
N ALA A 64 -8.06 -17.60 -2.35
CA ALA A 64 -7.93 -18.95 -2.93
C ALA A 64 -7.29 -18.91 -4.33
N GLY A 65 -7.67 -17.93 -5.15
CA GLY A 65 -7.09 -17.70 -6.48
C GLY A 65 -5.61 -17.34 -6.41
N ALA A 66 -5.22 -16.44 -5.52
CA ALA A 66 -3.81 -16.07 -5.29
C ALA A 66 -2.98 -17.29 -4.86
N ASN A 67 -3.51 -18.11 -3.95
CA ASN A 67 -2.85 -19.32 -3.48
C ASN A 67 -2.65 -20.33 -4.62
N ALA A 68 -3.68 -20.57 -5.43
CA ALA A 68 -3.62 -21.48 -6.57
C ALA A 68 -2.60 -21.01 -7.62
N LEU A 69 -2.63 -19.75 -8.01
CA LEU A 69 -1.69 -19.15 -8.97
C LEU A 69 -0.25 -19.19 -8.45
N GLY A 70 -0.03 -18.79 -7.20
CA GLY A 70 1.31 -18.79 -6.61
C GLY A 70 1.91 -20.17 -6.52
N ALA A 71 1.14 -21.17 -6.08
CA ALA A 71 1.59 -22.57 -6.05
C ALA A 71 1.90 -23.11 -7.45
N ALA A 72 1.08 -22.78 -8.45
CA ALA A 72 1.32 -23.22 -9.82
C ALA A 72 2.55 -22.54 -10.46
N ILE A 73 2.82 -21.26 -10.14
CA ILE A 73 4.05 -20.57 -10.55
C ILE A 73 5.25 -21.23 -9.90
N ALA A 74 5.23 -21.47 -8.58
CA ALA A 74 6.32 -22.12 -7.86
C ALA A 74 6.62 -23.52 -8.41
N TRP A 75 5.60 -24.30 -8.70
CA TRP A 75 5.73 -25.62 -9.35
C TRP A 75 6.40 -25.50 -10.73
N SER A 76 5.92 -24.58 -11.58
CA SER A 76 6.47 -24.35 -12.93
C SER A 76 7.96 -23.97 -12.88
N MET A 77 8.33 -23.08 -11.96
CA MET A 77 9.73 -22.63 -11.80
C MET A 77 10.63 -23.73 -11.28
N THR A 78 10.15 -24.52 -10.30
CA THR A 78 10.89 -25.68 -9.77
C THR A 78 11.09 -26.73 -10.85
N LEU A 79 10.06 -27.04 -11.62
CA LEU A 79 10.16 -27.96 -12.76
C LEU A 79 11.12 -27.44 -13.83
N GLY A 80 11.18 -26.13 -14.02
CA GLY A 80 12.12 -25.44 -14.92
C GLY A 80 13.56 -25.33 -14.39
N GLY A 81 13.90 -25.98 -13.28
CA GLY A 81 15.27 -26.06 -12.76
C GLY A 81 15.71 -24.85 -11.92
N ARG A 82 14.78 -24.09 -11.32
CA ARG A 82 15.08 -22.88 -10.54
C ARG A 82 14.95 -23.13 -9.04
N PRO A 83 16.07 -23.32 -8.30
CA PRO A 83 16.06 -23.50 -6.86
C PRO A 83 15.79 -22.20 -6.11
N GLY A 84 15.40 -22.31 -4.83
CA GLY A 84 15.21 -21.17 -3.94
C GLY A 84 13.88 -20.43 -4.12
N VAL A 85 12.89 -21.08 -4.75
CA VAL A 85 11.52 -20.57 -4.81
C VAL A 85 10.81 -20.90 -3.51
N VAL A 86 10.15 -19.90 -2.91
CA VAL A 86 9.39 -20.03 -1.67
C VAL A 86 7.95 -19.55 -1.85
N VAL A 87 7.04 -20.22 -1.18
CA VAL A 87 5.66 -19.79 -0.98
C VAL A 87 5.39 -19.60 0.51
N ALA A 88 4.35 -18.86 0.89
CA ALA A 88 4.01 -18.63 2.28
C ALA A 88 5.20 -18.14 3.13
N GLY A 89 5.80 -17.04 2.71
CA GLY A 89 6.91 -16.41 3.41
C GLY A 89 6.79 -14.88 3.44
N ASP A 90 7.42 -14.25 4.42
CA ASP A 90 7.57 -12.81 4.63
C ASP A 90 6.28 -11.96 4.60
N PHE A 91 5.41 -12.08 3.62
CA PHE A 91 4.38 -11.12 3.26
C PHE A 91 2.96 -11.54 3.69
N ASP A 92 2.16 -10.57 4.12
CA ASP A 92 0.73 -10.71 4.38
C ASP A 92 -0.11 -9.93 3.34
N ALA A 93 -1.43 -10.02 3.42
CA ALA A 93 -2.37 -9.28 2.57
C ALA A 93 -3.29 -8.42 3.44
N TRP A 94 -2.73 -7.48 4.19
CA TRP A 94 -3.47 -6.68 5.15
C TRP A 94 -3.81 -5.27 4.67
N SER A 95 -2.91 -4.54 4.02
CA SER A 95 -3.13 -3.15 3.64
C SER A 95 -3.36 -2.98 2.13
N PRO A 96 -3.90 -1.84 1.66
CA PRO A 96 -4.02 -1.54 0.24
C PRO A 96 -2.69 -1.67 -0.52
N ALA A 97 -1.57 -1.29 0.08
CA ALA A 97 -0.25 -1.48 -0.50
C ALA A 97 0.08 -2.96 -0.80
N ARG A 98 -0.56 -3.89 -0.09
CA ARG A 98 -0.42 -5.34 -0.29
C ARG A 98 -1.57 -5.96 -1.07
N ALA A 99 -2.75 -5.35 -1.05
CA ALA A 99 -3.97 -5.99 -1.47
C ALA A 99 -4.87 -5.13 -2.37
N TYR A 100 -4.42 -3.97 -2.86
CA TYR A 100 -5.27 -3.06 -3.64
C TYR A 100 -6.13 -3.75 -4.71
N PRO A 101 -5.60 -4.59 -5.62
CA PRO A 101 -6.41 -5.31 -6.59
C PRO A 101 -7.45 -6.23 -5.96
N HIS A 102 -7.19 -6.79 -4.76
CA HIS A 102 -8.14 -7.66 -4.07
C HIS A 102 -9.39 -6.92 -3.62
N TYR A 103 -9.32 -5.62 -3.38
CA TYR A 103 -10.51 -4.80 -3.07
C TYR A 103 -11.28 -4.38 -4.32
N HIS A 104 -10.75 -4.69 -5.51
CA HIS A 104 -11.30 -4.40 -6.83
C HIS A 104 -11.60 -5.68 -7.62
N ALA A 105 -11.96 -6.75 -6.93
CA ALA A 105 -12.29 -8.08 -7.47
C ALA A 105 -11.16 -8.73 -8.30
N GLY A 106 -9.94 -8.23 -8.25
CA GLY A 106 -8.78 -8.76 -8.96
C GLY A 106 -7.81 -9.49 -8.04
N VAL A 107 -7.17 -10.55 -8.53
CA VAL A 107 -6.12 -11.27 -7.81
C VAL A 107 -4.79 -10.55 -7.99
N ARG A 108 -4.10 -10.20 -6.91
CA ARG A 108 -2.73 -9.70 -6.94
C ARG A 108 -1.73 -10.82 -6.67
N ILE A 109 -0.81 -11.02 -7.59
CA ILE A 109 0.37 -11.87 -7.41
C ILE A 109 1.57 -10.97 -7.18
N LEU A 110 2.02 -10.86 -5.93
CA LEU A 110 3.33 -10.31 -5.63
C LEU A 110 4.39 -11.36 -5.88
N SER A 111 5.36 -11.07 -6.70
CA SER A 111 6.59 -11.85 -6.78
C SER A 111 7.79 -11.00 -6.35
N GLU A 112 8.68 -11.61 -5.58
CA GLU A 112 9.88 -10.94 -5.07
C GLU A 112 11.12 -11.75 -5.47
N THR A 113 11.96 -11.20 -6.33
CA THR A 113 13.24 -11.81 -6.68
C THR A 113 14.34 -11.29 -5.77
N ALA A 114 15.27 -12.15 -5.35
CA ALA A 114 16.42 -11.68 -4.58
C ALA A 114 17.20 -10.62 -5.36
N SER A 115 17.57 -9.51 -4.70
CA SER A 115 18.37 -8.45 -5.30
C SER A 115 19.83 -8.86 -5.49
N ALA A 116 20.49 -8.18 -6.43
CA ALA A 116 21.94 -8.08 -6.48
C ALA A 116 22.34 -6.64 -6.07
N ARG A 117 23.60 -6.28 -6.18
CA ARG A 117 24.04 -4.90 -5.95
C ARG A 117 23.79 -4.06 -7.22
N LEU A 118 22.55 -3.62 -7.42
CA LEU A 118 22.06 -3.07 -8.69
C LEU A 118 22.34 -4.05 -9.84
N ALA A 119 23.13 -3.64 -10.83
CA ALA A 119 23.54 -4.50 -11.94
C ALA A 119 24.83 -5.31 -11.65
N SER A 120 25.48 -5.09 -10.49
CA SER A 120 26.72 -5.79 -10.14
C SER A 120 26.41 -7.14 -9.50
N PRO A 121 27.12 -8.21 -9.88
CA PRO A 121 26.98 -9.53 -9.27
C PRO A 121 27.31 -9.52 -7.79
N VAL A 122 26.68 -10.42 -7.04
CA VAL A 122 27.05 -10.73 -5.66
C VAL A 122 27.46 -12.21 -5.56
N GLU A 123 28.53 -12.48 -4.83
CA GLU A 123 28.90 -13.84 -4.42
C GLU A 123 28.30 -14.08 -3.04
N LEU A 124 27.37 -14.99 -2.94
CA LEU A 124 26.62 -15.25 -1.73
C LEU A 124 26.76 -16.71 -1.30
N PRO A 125 27.65 -17.00 -0.34
CA PRO A 125 27.76 -18.33 0.23
C PRO A 125 26.46 -18.78 0.86
N PHE A 126 26.16 -20.07 0.79
CA PHE A 126 24.93 -20.68 1.35
C PHE A 126 24.69 -20.31 2.82
N GLU A 127 25.75 -20.25 3.63
CA GLU A 127 25.72 -19.91 5.05
C GLU A 127 25.35 -18.44 5.31
N ARG A 128 25.48 -17.58 4.30
CA ARG A 128 25.09 -16.16 4.37
C ARG A 128 23.62 -15.93 4.12
N LEU A 129 22.90 -16.92 3.64
CA LEU A 129 21.46 -16.84 3.52
C LEU A 129 20.81 -16.64 4.90
N ARG A 130 19.75 -15.86 4.96
CA ARG A 130 19.08 -15.45 6.20
C ARG A 130 17.61 -15.86 6.19
N PRO A 131 17.11 -16.42 7.30
CA PRO A 131 15.70 -16.73 7.45
C PRO A 131 14.82 -15.52 7.19
N GLY A 132 13.67 -15.78 6.58
CA GLY A 132 12.55 -14.87 6.50
C GLY A 132 11.46 -15.28 7.49
N ARG A 133 10.35 -14.54 7.45
CA ARG A 133 9.15 -14.91 8.19
C ARG A 133 8.55 -16.16 7.55
N GLY A 134 8.43 -17.24 8.32
CA GLY A 134 7.82 -18.50 7.86
C GLY A 134 8.71 -19.42 7.03
N TYR A 135 9.99 -19.11 6.80
CA TYR A 135 10.92 -20.01 6.10
C TYR A 135 12.40 -19.76 6.48
N ASP A 136 13.24 -20.76 6.28
CA ASP A 136 14.69 -20.61 6.26
C ASP A 136 15.21 -21.03 4.86
N PRO A 137 15.85 -20.13 4.09
CA PRO A 137 16.30 -20.42 2.73
C PRO A 137 17.37 -21.51 2.63
N ARG A 138 17.91 -21.97 3.77
CA ARG A 138 18.90 -23.03 3.87
C ARG A 138 18.30 -24.40 4.16
N GLN A 139 16.98 -24.47 4.46
CA GLN A 139 16.32 -25.71 4.87
C GLN A 139 15.31 -26.15 3.82
N VAL A 140 15.27 -27.47 3.58
CA VAL A 140 14.18 -28.07 2.82
C VAL A 140 12.93 -28.07 3.68
N SER A 141 11.84 -27.48 3.16
CA SER A 141 10.55 -27.42 3.82
C SER A 141 9.41 -27.56 2.81
N TRP A 142 8.18 -27.73 3.29
CA TRP A 142 7.01 -27.86 2.42
C TRP A 142 6.79 -26.63 1.52
N ASN A 143 7.17 -25.43 2.01
CA ASN A 143 7.02 -24.17 1.30
C ASN A 143 8.30 -23.74 0.56
N GLN A 144 9.39 -24.47 0.70
CA GLN A 144 10.66 -24.32 -0.02
C GLN A 144 11.31 -25.71 -0.23
N PRO A 145 10.81 -26.50 -1.18
CA PRO A 145 11.27 -27.89 -1.36
C PRO A 145 12.69 -28.01 -1.94
N TRP A 146 13.21 -26.95 -2.53
CA TRP A 146 14.53 -26.95 -3.17
C TRP A 146 15.31 -25.66 -2.85
N PRO A 147 16.10 -25.63 -1.75
CA PRO A 147 16.97 -24.51 -1.40
C PRO A 147 17.99 -24.17 -2.51
N TRP A 148 18.29 -22.88 -2.64
CA TRP A 148 19.35 -22.44 -3.54
C TRP A 148 20.72 -22.71 -2.88
N PRO A 149 21.72 -23.32 -3.61
CA PRO A 149 22.95 -23.78 -2.99
C PRO A 149 23.97 -22.67 -2.65
N GLY A 150 23.64 -21.43 -2.89
CA GLY A 150 24.62 -20.32 -2.83
C GLY A 150 25.38 -20.14 -4.14
N GLY A 151 26.28 -19.16 -4.16
CA GLY A 151 27.14 -18.85 -5.30
C GLY A 151 26.87 -17.46 -5.88
N ARG A 152 27.19 -17.30 -7.15
CA ARG A 152 26.99 -16.05 -7.89
C ARG A 152 25.51 -15.80 -8.14
N TRP A 153 25.10 -14.54 -7.90
CA TRP A 153 23.77 -14.04 -8.21
C TRP A 153 23.89 -12.69 -8.90
N ASP A 154 23.30 -12.52 -10.07
CA ASP A 154 23.44 -11.34 -10.90
C ASP A 154 22.14 -10.95 -11.62
N LEU A 155 22.18 -9.85 -12.36
CA LEU A 155 21.03 -9.31 -13.06
C LEU A 155 20.43 -10.29 -14.09
N ALA A 156 21.27 -11.09 -14.76
CA ALA A 156 20.78 -12.08 -15.73
C ALA A 156 19.92 -13.15 -15.06
N GLN A 157 20.34 -13.63 -13.88
CA GLN A 157 19.57 -14.60 -13.08
C GLN A 157 18.30 -13.97 -12.52
N ILE A 158 18.34 -12.70 -12.07
CA ILE A 158 17.15 -11.95 -11.62
C ILE A 158 16.12 -11.90 -12.75
N LEU A 159 16.53 -11.52 -13.95
CA LEU A 159 15.64 -11.43 -15.11
C LEU A 159 15.10 -12.80 -15.53
N ASP A 160 15.93 -13.86 -15.52
CA ASP A 160 15.49 -15.22 -15.81
C ASP A 160 14.39 -15.70 -14.84
N TYR A 161 14.53 -15.41 -13.54
CA TYR A 161 13.51 -15.78 -12.55
C TYR A 161 12.23 -14.95 -12.73
N MET A 162 12.35 -13.62 -12.93
CA MET A 162 11.20 -12.75 -13.16
C MET A 162 10.43 -13.14 -14.41
N GLU A 163 11.11 -13.32 -15.53
CA GLU A 163 10.51 -13.75 -16.79
C GLU A 163 9.83 -15.11 -16.67
N SER A 164 10.50 -16.07 -16.04
CA SER A 164 9.95 -17.40 -15.87
C SER A 164 8.68 -17.41 -15.02
N GLY A 165 8.65 -16.64 -13.94
CA GLY A 165 7.46 -16.48 -13.11
C GLY A 165 6.32 -15.81 -13.87
N ALA A 166 6.61 -14.73 -14.60
CA ALA A 166 5.63 -14.01 -15.41
C ALA A 166 5.05 -14.89 -16.53
N MET A 167 5.89 -15.63 -17.25
CA MET A 167 5.45 -16.54 -18.30
C MET A 167 4.65 -17.73 -17.78
N ALA A 168 4.97 -18.23 -16.57
CA ALA A 168 4.15 -19.24 -15.89
C ALA A 168 2.76 -18.68 -15.59
N LEU A 169 2.68 -17.48 -14.99
CA LEU A 169 1.41 -16.81 -14.68
C LEU A 169 0.56 -16.59 -15.95
N LEU A 170 1.14 -16.03 -16.99
CA LEU A 170 0.44 -15.75 -18.27
C LEU A 170 -0.16 -17.03 -18.86
N ARG A 171 0.59 -18.15 -18.82
CA ARG A 171 0.11 -19.45 -19.33
C ARG A 171 -1.08 -19.96 -18.52
N ILE A 172 -1.01 -19.89 -17.19
CA ILE A 172 -2.10 -20.33 -16.31
C ILE A 172 -3.32 -19.44 -16.48
N ALA A 173 -3.14 -18.13 -16.48
CA ALA A 173 -4.22 -17.16 -16.70
C ALA A 173 -4.93 -17.38 -18.04
N SER A 174 -4.16 -17.61 -19.10
CA SER A 174 -4.71 -17.88 -20.46
C SER A 174 -5.52 -19.18 -20.53
N ASN A 175 -5.06 -20.22 -19.86
CA ASN A 175 -5.77 -21.52 -19.84
C ASN A 175 -7.12 -21.40 -19.13
N ASP A 176 -7.18 -20.68 -18.03
CA ASP A 176 -8.37 -20.58 -17.18
C ASP A 176 -9.08 -19.22 -17.31
N ARG A 177 -8.90 -18.52 -18.44
CA ARG A 177 -9.41 -17.15 -18.64
C ARG A 177 -10.89 -16.97 -18.37
N VAL A 178 -11.72 -17.95 -18.70
CA VAL A 178 -13.16 -17.89 -18.46
C VAL A 178 -13.45 -17.89 -16.96
N ALA A 179 -12.81 -18.78 -16.21
CA ALA A 179 -12.99 -18.86 -14.76
C ALA A 179 -12.57 -17.56 -14.05
N TRP A 180 -11.51 -16.89 -14.51
CA TRP A 180 -11.09 -15.59 -13.96
C TRP A 180 -12.11 -14.49 -14.22
N LEU A 181 -12.67 -14.43 -15.42
CA LEU A 181 -13.73 -13.48 -15.78
C LEU A 181 -15.02 -13.74 -14.98
N GLU A 182 -15.45 -14.99 -14.89
CA GLU A 182 -16.62 -15.39 -14.10
C GLU A 182 -16.43 -15.08 -12.61
N SER A 183 -15.22 -15.31 -12.06
CA SER A 183 -14.90 -14.97 -10.67
C SER A 183 -15.02 -13.46 -10.43
N PHE A 184 -14.47 -12.64 -11.32
CA PHE A 184 -14.54 -11.18 -11.25
C PHE A 184 -16.00 -10.70 -11.22
N VAL A 185 -16.82 -11.14 -12.16
CA VAL A 185 -18.26 -10.80 -12.24
C VAL A 185 -18.99 -11.24 -10.98
N SER A 186 -18.80 -12.48 -10.56
CA SER A 186 -19.47 -13.05 -9.38
C SER A 186 -19.12 -12.33 -8.08
N ILE A 187 -17.88 -11.87 -7.92
CA ILE A 187 -17.47 -11.06 -6.77
C ILE A 187 -18.16 -9.70 -6.81
N GLY A 188 -18.20 -9.05 -7.97
CA GLY A 188 -18.91 -7.78 -8.15
C GLY A 188 -20.40 -7.89 -7.85
N GLU A 189 -21.06 -8.94 -8.34
CA GLU A 189 -22.48 -9.21 -8.06
C GLU A 189 -22.74 -9.39 -6.55
N ARG A 190 -21.87 -10.12 -5.84
CA ARG A 190 -21.99 -10.28 -4.38
C ARG A 190 -21.78 -8.96 -3.64
N ALA A 191 -20.87 -8.12 -4.09
CA ALA A 191 -20.63 -6.80 -3.51
C ALA A 191 -21.88 -5.90 -3.67
N VAL A 192 -22.45 -5.83 -4.86
CA VAL A 192 -23.67 -5.05 -5.14
C VAL A 192 -24.90 -5.61 -4.40
N ALA A 193 -24.99 -6.92 -4.19
CA ALA A 193 -26.05 -7.54 -3.39
C ALA A 193 -25.95 -7.20 -1.88
N GLY A 194 -24.79 -6.75 -1.42
CA GLY A 194 -24.48 -6.40 -0.04
C GLY A 194 -23.37 -7.27 0.52
N GLY A 195 -22.19 -6.69 0.69
CA GLY A 195 -20.99 -7.36 1.21
C GLY A 195 -21.16 -7.83 2.66
N ARG A 196 -20.42 -8.87 3.05
CA ARG A 196 -20.46 -9.42 4.41
C ARG A 196 -19.90 -8.40 5.43
N GLY A 197 -20.67 -8.19 6.50
CA GLY A 197 -20.21 -7.38 7.65
C GLY A 197 -20.16 -5.88 7.40
N LEU A 198 -20.56 -5.40 6.22
CA LEU A 198 -20.58 -3.99 5.91
C LEU A 198 -21.86 -3.31 6.44
N PRO A 199 -21.80 -2.03 6.87
CA PRO A 199 -23.00 -1.25 7.15
C PRO A 199 -23.80 -1.07 5.87
N ARG A 200 -25.06 -0.63 5.97
CA ARG A 200 -25.85 -0.34 4.78
C ARG A 200 -25.29 0.87 4.01
N MET A 201 -24.73 1.84 4.77
CA MET A 201 -24.17 3.06 4.21
C MET A 201 -23.18 3.68 5.21
N TRP A 202 -22.15 4.33 4.71
CA TRP A 202 -21.32 5.26 5.49
C TRP A 202 -21.76 6.69 5.23
N ALA A 203 -21.71 7.53 6.26
CA ALA A 203 -21.99 8.96 6.17
C ALA A 203 -20.91 9.74 6.92
N PHE A 204 -20.41 10.82 6.34
CA PHE A 204 -19.49 11.74 6.99
C PHE A 204 -19.72 13.17 6.51
N ALA A 205 -19.57 14.12 7.42
CA ALA A 205 -19.76 15.54 7.12
C ALA A 205 -18.41 16.24 6.89
N PRO A 206 -18.40 17.41 6.22
CA PRO A 206 -17.25 18.29 6.23
C PRO A 206 -16.80 18.61 7.67
N VAL A 207 -15.49 18.66 7.91
CA VAL A 207 -14.89 18.98 9.20
C VAL A 207 -14.75 20.50 9.28
N PRO A 208 -15.41 21.19 10.23
CA PRO A 208 -15.39 22.67 10.28
C PRO A 208 -13.98 23.26 10.47
N GLU A 209 -13.15 22.56 11.26
CA GLU A 209 -11.78 22.96 11.59
C GLU A 209 -10.78 22.63 10.46
N ASP A 210 -11.13 21.68 9.60
CA ASP A 210 -10.35 21.29 8.41
C ASP A 210 -11.29 21.01 7.24
N PRO A 211 -11.77 22.02 6.52
CA PRO A 211 -12.71 21.84 5.40
C PRO A 211 -12.16 20.99 4.26
N GLY A 212 -10.84 20.87 4.14
CA GLY A 212 -10.19 20.07 3.10
C GLY A 212 -10.12 18.56 3.40
N ALA A 213 -10.25 18.16 4.66
CA ALA A 213 -10.10 16.76 5.07
C ALA A 213 -11.15 15.83 4.43
N ALA A 214 -12.43 16.22 4.49
CA ALA A 214 -13.50 15.43 3.90
C ALA A 214 -13.41 15.39 2.36
N ASP A 215 -13.04 16.51 1.72
CA ASP A 215 -12.84 16.57 0.27
C ASP A 215 -11.66 15.69 -0.17
N ALA A 216 -10.56 15.62 0.61
CA ALA A 216 -9.43 14.74 0.36
C ALA A 216 -9.83 13.25 0.48
N LEU A 217 -10.64 12.92 1.48
CA LEU A 217 -11.19 11.56 1.63
C LEU A 217 -12.08 11.17 0.45
N VAL A 218 -12.95 12.07 0.01
CA VAL A 218 -13.83 11.86 -1.17
C VAL A 218 -13.01 11.70 -2.44
N ASP A 219 -11.98 12.52 -2.64
CA ASP A 219 -11.08 12.40 -3.81
C ASP A 219 -10.38 11.04 -3.85
N ALA A 220 -9.88 10.57 -2.71
CA ALA A 220 -9.24 9.27 -2.60
C ALA A 220 -10.24 8.12 -2.86
N LEU A 221 -11.43 8.16 -2.27
CA LEU A 221 -12.48 7.17 -2.50
C LEU A 221 -12.85 7.09 -3.98
N ARG A 222 -13.10 8.22 -4.62
CA ARG A 222 -13.47 8.30 -6.04
C ARG A 222 -12.33 7.90 -6.97
N THR A 223 -11.09 8.25 -6.61
CA THR A 223 -9.91 7.78 -7.35
C THR A 223 -9.81 6.26 -7.32
N GLY A 224 -10.18 5.61 -6.22
CA GLY A 224 -10.29 4.15 -6.12
C GLY A 224 -11.63 3.58 -6.60
N GLY A 225 -12.41 4.32 -7.41
CA GLY A 225 -13.62 3.82 -8.06
C GLY A 225 -14.85 3.72 -7.16
N VAL A 226 -14.81 4.29 -5.94
CA VAL A 226 -15.96 4.29 -5.02
C VAL A 226 -16.96 5.36 -5.43
N GLU A 227 -18.23 4.98 -5.54
CA GLU A 227 -19.32 5.91 -5.77
C GLU A 227 -19.67 6.66 -4.48
N VAL A 228 -19.59 7.99 -4.53
CA VAL A 228 -19.87 8.87 -3.40
C VAL A 228 -21.02 9.80 -3.77
N GLY A 229 -22.07 9.81 -2.96
CA GLY A 229 -23.16 10.77 -3.03
C GLY A 229 -22.97 11.93 -2.06
N VAL A 230 -23.76 12.96 -2.23
CA VAL A 230 -23.82 14.11 -1.32
C VAL A 230 -25.26 14.51 -1.02
N ALA A 231 -25.54 14.86 0.22
CA ALA A 231 -26.84 15.38 0.63
C ALA A 231 -26.92 16.89 0.31
N PRO A 232 -27.78 17.33 -0.62
CA PRO A 232 -27.86 18.74 -1.00
C PRO A 232 -28.56 19.60 0.07
N LYS A 233 -29.22 18.98 1.05
CA LYS A 233 -29.92 19.64 2.17
C LYS A 233 -29.76 18.81 3.44
N GLU A 234 -30.01 19.46 4.57
CA GLU A 234 -30.09 18.79 5.86
C GLU A 234 -31.18 17.69 5.84
N PHE A 235 -30.92 16.58 6.52
CA PHE A 235 -31.87 15.48 6.69
C PHE A 235 -31.74 14.81 8.06
N GLU A 236 -32.79 14.13 8.47
CA GLU A 236 -32.79 13.31 9.67
C GLU A 236 -32.87 11.81 9.29
N LEU A 237 -32.05 11.00 9.94
CA LEU A 237 -32.10 9.54 9.78
C LEU A 237 -31.74 8.86 11.11
N SER A 238 -32.54 7.87 11.51
CA SER A 238 -32.35 7.10 12.74
C SER A 238 -32.16 7.97 13.99
N GLY A 239 -32.87 9.11 14.07
CA GLY A 239 -32.82 10.03 15.20
C GLY A 239 -31.57 10.93 15.27
N ARG A 240 -30.82 11.02 14.16
CA ARG A 240 -29.68 11.91 14.00
C ARG A 240 -29.94 12.91 12.89
N SER A 241 -29.49 14.14 13.07
CA SER A 241 -29.47 15.17 12.04
C SER A 241 -28.14 15.16 11.30
N PHE A 242 -28.21 15.29 9.99
CA PHE A 242 -27.08 15.36 9.07
C PHE A 242 -27.15 16.67 8.29
N PRO A 243 -26.11 17.50 8.32
CA PRO A 243 -26.12 18.80 7.63
C PRO A 243 -26.11 18.63 6.11
N SER A 244 -26.49 19.69 5.41
CA SER A 244 -26.25 19.81 3.97
C SER A 244 -24.75 19.64 3.67
N GLY A 245 -24.40 18.95 2.59
CA GLY A 245 -23.01 18.62 2.23
C GLY A 245 -22.49 17.34 2.87
N THR A 246 -23.29 16.63 3.68
CA THR A 246 -22.91 15.27 4.16
C THR A 246 -22.69 14.34 2.99
N PHE A 247 -21.50 13.68 2.96
CA PHE A 247 -21.16 12.66 1.99
C PHE A 247 -21.75 11.30 2.40
N LEU A 248 -22.17 10.54 1.40
CA LEU A 248 -22.88 9.28 1.56
C LEU A 248 -22.27 8.23 0.65
N VAL A 249 -21.87 7.07 1.21
CA VAL A 249 -21.28 5.95 0.47
C VAL A 249 -22.14 4.71 0.70
N ASP A 250 -22.85 4.27 -0.32
CA ASP A 250 -23.66 3.05 -0.29
C ASP A 250 -22.75 1.81 -0.35
N SER A 251 -22.95 0.84 0.53
CA SER A 251 -22.16 -0.39 0.51
C SER A 251 -22.55 -1.37 -0.60
N ARG A 252 -23.68 -1.12 -1.29
CA ARG A 252 -24.13 -1.94 -2.43
C ARG A 252 -23.55 -1.43 -3.74
N GLN A 253 -22.23 -1.47 -3.83
CA GLN A 253 -21.49 -1.06 -5.01
C GLN A 253 -20.27 -1.99 -5.23
N PRO A 254 -19.70 -2.06 -6.43
CA PRO A 254 -18.64 -3.04 -6.75
C PRO A 254 -17.44 -3.00 -5.81
N TYR A 255 -16.99 -1.79 -5.43
CA TYR A 255 -15.76 -1.60 -4.62
C TYR A 255 -16.04 -1.24 -3.15
N ALA A 256 -17.14 -1.75 -2.62
CA ALA A 256 -17.51 -1.55 -1.21
C ALA A 256 -16.44 -2.07 -0.22
N ALA A 257 -15.70 -3.10 -0.58
CA ALA A 257 -14.57 -3.60 0.22
C ALA A 257 -13.46 -2.54 0.33
N PHE A 258 -13.16 -1.82 -0.77
CA PHE A 258 -12.21 -0.72 -0.73
C PHE A 258 -12.74 0.46 0.10
N ALA A 259 -14.02 0.81 -0.06
CA ALA A 259 -14.64 1.84 0.78
C ALA A 259 -14.52 1.51 2.27
N SER A 260 -14.76 0.26 2.66
CA SER A 260 -14.66 -0.18 4.07
C SER A 260 -13.26 0.01 4.64
N ILE A 261 -12.21 -0.39 3.95
CA ILE A 261 -10.84 -0.24 4.47
C ILE A 261 -10.39 1.22 4.55
N MET A 262 -11.01 2.11 3.77
CA MET A 262 -10.72 3.54 3.79
C MET A 262 -11.49 4.29 4.89
N LEU A 263 -12.69 3.82 5.20
CA LEU A 263 -13.64 4.49 6.09
C LEU A 263 -13.68 3.89 7.50
N ASP A 264 -13.53 2.57 7.62
CA ASP A 264 -13.64 1.87 8.89
C ASP A 264 -12.26 1.58 9.52
N PRO A 265 -12.14 1.63 10.85
CA PRO A 265 -10.93 1.18 11.53
C PRO A 265 -10.60 -0.29 11.21
N GLN A 266 -9.35 -0.55 10.86
CA GLN A 266 -8.86 -1.89 10.55
C GLN A 266 -7.89 -2.37 11.64
N PRO A 267 -8.37 -2.96 12.74
CA PRO A 267 -7.51 -3.41 13.82
C PRO A 267 -6.66 -4.61 13.36
N TYR A 268 -5.36 -4.39 13.20
CA TYR A 268 -4.44 -5.48 12.88
C TYR A 268 -4.46 -6.51 14.03
N PRO A 269 -4.68 -7.80 13.74
CA PRO A 269 -4.75 -8.82 14.77
C PRO A 269 -3.43 -8.93 15.55
N PRO A 270 -3.45 -9.08 16.87
CA PRO A 270 -2.23 -9.27 17.63
C PRO A 270 -1.55 -10.59 17.20
N THR A 271 -0.31 -10.48 16.77
CA THR A 271 0.55 -11.61 16.40
C THR A 271 1.67 -11.76 17.41
N PHE A 272 2.01 -13.00 17.76
CA PHE A 272 3.05 -13.32 18.72
C PHE A 272 4.04 -14.33 18.13
N ASP A 273 5.31 -14.22 18.51
CA ASP A 273 6.32 -15.21 18.19
C ASP A 273 6.14 -16.48 19.05
N GLU A 274 6.96 -17.50 18.80
CA GLU A 274 6.94 -18.77 19.55
C GLU A 274 7.26 -18.59 21.04
N ARG A 275 7.83 -17.46 21.45
CA ARG A 275 8.14 -17.10 22.85
C ARG A 275 7.08 -16.23 23.49
N GLY A 276 6.01 -15.90 22.76
CA GLY A 276 4.92 -15.05 23.23
C GLY A 276 5.23 -13.56 23.19
N HIS A 277 6.28 -13.12 22.48
CA HIS A 277 6.53 -11.69 22.27
C HIS A 277 5.67 -11.15 21.13
N PRO A 278 5.14 -9.91 21.24
CA PRO A 278 4.42 -9.28 20.15
C PRO A 278 5.30 -9.15 18.90
N VAL A 279 4.76 -9.54 17.77
CA VAL A 279 5.39 -9.33 16.45
C VAL A 279 4.77 -8.10 15.82
N ALA A 280 5.60 -7.16 15.41
CA ALA A 280 5.14 -5.97 14.70
C ALA A 280 4.43 -6.35 13.38
N PRO A 281 3.41 -5.59 12.95
CA PRO A 281 2.85 -5.72 11.62
C PRO A 281 3.97 -5.67 10.56
N TYR A 282 3.79 -6.43 9.50
CA TYR A 282 4.76 -6.42 8.39
C TYR A 282 4.86 -5.01 7.76
N ASP A 283 3.71 -4.39 7.59
CA ASP A 283 3.61 -3.05 7.03
C ASP A 283 2.92 -2.12 8.05
N GLY A 284 3.61 -1.06 8.43
CA GLY A 284 3.09 -0.06 9.36
C GLY A 284 2.22 1.02 8.70
N THR A 285 1.83 0.84 7.44
CA THR A 285 1.05 1.84 6.71
C THR A 285 -0.36 1.96 7.29
N ALA A 286 -0.69 3.13 7.81
CA ALA A 286 -2.04 3.49 8.20
C ALA A 286 -2.88 3.69 6.93
N HIS A 287 -3.87 2.84 6.70
CA HIS A 287 -4.69 2.85 5.50
C HIS A 287 -6.14 3.27 5.73
N THR A 288 -6.61 3.34 6.96
CA THR A 288 -7.90 3.94 7.29
C THR A 288 -7.81 5.45 7.15
N LEU A 289 -8.05 5.94 5.94
CA LEU A 289 -7.79 7.32 5.57
C LEU A 289 -8.69 8.30 6.35
N ALA A 290 -9.92 7.90 6.67
CA ALA A 290 -10.82 8.71 7.49
C ALA A 290 -10.20 9.04 8.86
N LEU A 291 -9.59 8.06 9.55
CA LEU A 291 -8.89 8.30 10.82
C LEU A 291 -7.67 9.21 10.65
N LEU A 292 -6.91 9.01 9.58
CA LEU A 292 -5.72 9.82 9.30
C LEU A 292 -6.07 11.29 9.04
N LEU A 293 -7.21 11.54 8.40
CA LEU A 293 -7.71 12.88 8.08
C LEU A 293 -8.59 13.47 9.19
N GLY A 294 -8.85 12.75 10.28
CA GLY A 294 -9.70 13.22 11.37
C GLY A 294 -11.18 13.39 10.98
N VAL A 295 -11.64 12.59 10.01
CA VAL A 295 -13.03 12.60 9.54
C VAL A 295 -13.83 11.56 10.30
N ASP A 296 -14.90 12.00 11.00
CA ASP A 296 -15.82 11.12 11.69
C ASP A 296 -16.77 10.43 10.72
N VAL A 297 -16.70 9.10 10.67
CA VAL A 297 -17.55 8.27 9.81
C VAL A 297 -18.63 7.58 10.64
N LEU A 298 -19.87 7.70 10.20
CA LEU A 298 -21.03 7.09 10.83
C LEU A 298 -21.57 5.96 9.97
N HIS A 299 -21.97 4.87 10.62
CA HIS A 299 -22.68 3.76 9.97
C HIS A 299 -24.18 4.01 10.01
N LEU A 300 -24.83 3.86 8.86
CA LEU A 300 -26.27 3.91 8.72
C LEU A 300 -26.82 2.52 8.35
N ASP A 301 -27.94 2.14 8.97
CA ASP A 301 -28.63 0.88 8.75
C ASP A 301 -29.59 0.91 7.55
N ARG A 302 -29.88 2.08 7.01
CA ARG A 302 -30.74 2.33 5.86
C ARG A 302 -30.26 3.48 5.01
N VAL A 303 -30.73 3.52 3.77
CA VAL A 303 -30.45 4.61 2.81
C VAL A 303 -31.46 5.73 3.04
N PRO A 304 -31.04 7.01 3.04
CA PRO A 304 -31.96 8.14 2.94
C PRO A 304 -32.84 8.06 1.67
N SER A 305 -33.93 8.83 1.64
CA SER A 305 -34.77 8.87 0.43
C SER A 305 -33.96 9.36 -0.78
N ALA A 306 -34.36 8.94 -1.98
CA ALA A 306 -33.68 9.31 -3.24
C ALA A 306 -33.62 10.83 -3.48
N GLU A 307 -34.49 11.62 -2.84
CA GLU A 307 -34.48 13.09 -2.89
C GLU A 307 -33.32 13.70 -2.10
N ILE A 308 -32.69 12.92 -1.19
CA ILE A 308 -31.61 13.37 -0.30
C ILE A 308 -30.23 13.00 -0.87
N VAL A 309 -30.18 11.98 -1.73
CA VAL A 309 -28.90 11.49 -2.30
C VAL A 309 -28.75 12.01 -3.72
N ALA A 310 -27.88 12.99 -3.92
CA ALA A 310 -27.45 13.39 -5.25
C ALA A 310 -26.06 12.76 -5.53
N VAL A 311 -25.87 12.28 -6.76
CA VAL A 311 -24.56 11.78 -7.19
C VAL A 311 -23.58 12.95 -7.26
N LEU A 312 -22.41 12.78 -6.70
CA LEU A 312 -21.34 13.78 -6.76
C LEU A 312 -20.69 13.75 -8.15
N GLU A 313 -21.11 14.65 -9.05
CA GLU A 313 -20.72 14.62 -10.47
C GLU A 313 -19.24 14.99 -10.72
N SER A 314 -18.64 15.84 -9.87
CA SER A 314 -17.24 16.27 -10.00
C SER A 314 -16.48 16.14 -8.68
N ALA A 315 -15.24 15.65 -8.74
CA ALA A 315 -14.33 15.77 -7.61
C ALA A 315 -13.98 17.26 -7.42
N ARG A 316 -14.11 17.76 -6.20
CA ARG A 316 -13.42 19.00 -5.83
C ARG A 316 -11.95 18.64 -5.60
N PRO A 317 -10.99 19.40 -6.16
CA PRO A 317 -9.60 19.21 -5.76
C PRO A 317 -9.50 19.43 -4.24
N PRO A 318 -8.72 18.61 -3.51
CA PRO A 318 -8.54 18.81 -2.09
C PRO A 318 -8.04 20.25 -1.86
N LEU A 319 -8.75 20.98 -1.02
CA LEU A 319 -8.28 22.28 -0.55
C LEU A 319 -7.08 21.99 0.36
N LEU A 320 -5.88 22.19 -0.17
CA LEU A 320 -4.71 22.37 0.69
C LEU A 320 -4.98 23.64 1.49
N ALA A 321 -4.96 23.54 2.80
CA ALA A 321 -5.25 24.66 3.69
C ALA A 321 -4.42 25.88 3.25
N PRO A 322 -5.04 26.96 2.79
CA PRO A 322 -4.34 28.22 2.67
C PRO A 322 -4.10 28.72 4.09
N GLY A 323 -2.89 29.05 4.45
CA GLY A 323 -2.67 29.72 5.72
C GLY A 323 -1.40 29.36 6.49
N LEU A 324 -0.67 28.30 6.10
CA LEU A 324 0.65 28.08 6.69
C LEU A 324 1.75 29.03 6.12
N THR A 325 1.41 29.79 5.08
CA THR A 325 2.34 30.74 4.42
C THR A 325 2.21 32.17 4.89
N ASP A 326 1.28 32.49 5.78
CA ASP A 326 0.98 33.86 6.16
C ASP A 326 1.92 34.45 7.23
N ASP A 327 2.86 33.66 7.74
CA ASP A 327 3.95 34.19 8.56
C ASP A 327 5.22 34.38 7.73
N PRO A 328 5.49 35.62 7.25
CA PRO A 328 6.64 35.90 6.40
C PRO A 328 7.98 35.73 7.13
N GLY A 329 7.98 35.40 8.42
CA GLY A 329 9.17 35.15 9.23
C GLY A 329 9.57 33.70 9.37
N THR A 330 8.71 32.75 8.99
CA THR A 330 9.00 31.32 9.16
C THR A 330 9.73 30.75 7.95
N LEU A 331 10.99 30.36 8.13
CA LEU A 331 11.76 29.60 7.16
C LEU A 331 12.11 28.22 7.74
N VAL A 332 11.65 27.17 7.11
CA VAL A 332 11.86 25.79 7.53
C VAL A 332 13.22 25.29 7.05
N GLY A 333 14.03 24.73 7.93
CA GLY A 333 15.21 23.94 7.60
C GLY A 333 14.83 22.46 7.54
N LEU A 334 14.92 21.81 6.39
CA LEU A 334 14.67 20.38 6.25
C LEU A 334 16.01 19.63 6.22
N TYR A 335 16.27 18.83 7.26
CA TYR A 335 17.49 18.05 7.34
C TYR A 335 17.47 16.89 6.32
N ARG A 336 18.56 16.79 5.59
CA ARG A 336 18.84 15.72 4.64
C ARG A 336 20.15 15.04 5.00
N SER A 337 20.08 13.79 5.46
CA SER A 337 21.26 12.97 5.69
C SER A 337 21.96 12.61 4.37
N HIS A 338 23.20 12.10 4.44
CA HIS A 338 23.95 11.64 3.27
C HIS A 338 23.16 10.61 2.44
N VAL A 339 22.41 9.73 3.10
CA VAL A 339 21.42 8.85 2.46
C VAL A 339 20.05 9.34 2.89
N PRO A 340 19.28 10.02 2.00
CA PRO A 340 17.98 10.54 2.35
C PRO A 340 16.99 9.42 2.68
N SER A 341 16.20 9.59 3.72
CA SER A 341 15.11 8.68 4.08
C SER A 341 13.87 8.90 3.18
N THR A 342 12.99 7.92 3.15
CA THR A 342 11.66 8.07 2.52
C THR A 342 10.85 9.18 3.17
N ASP A 343 10.94 9.33 4.49
CA ASP A 343 10.25 10.40 5.23
C ASP A 343 10.76 11.81 4.85
N GLU A 344 12.05 11.96 4.58
CA GLU A 344 12.59 13.23 4.05
C GLU A 344 11.95 13.57 2.70
N GLY A 345 11.81 12.56 1.83
CA GLY A 345 11.17 12.75 0.53
C GLY A 345 9.69 13.13 0.65
N TRP A 346 8.94 12.47 1.51
CA TRP A 346 7.53 12.80 1.77
C TRP A 346 7.36 14.19 2.40
N THR A 347 8.21 14.55 3.36
CA THR A 347 8.21 15.89 3.96
C THR A 347 8.48 16.96 2.92
N ARG A 348 9.46 16.76 2.06
CA ARG A 348 9.78 17.67 0.93
C ARG A 348 8.60 17.81 -0.02
N TRP A 349 8.03 16.69 -0.45
CA TRP A 349 6.86 16.69 -1.33
C TRP A 349 5.70 17.49 -0.74
N TRP A 350 5.43 17.30 0.57
CA TRP A 350 4.37 18.03 1.25
C TRP A 350 4.64 19.53 1.34
N LEU A 351 5.87 19.93 1.70
CA LEU A 351 6.27 21.33 1.76
C LEU A 351 6.14 22.02 0.38
N ASP A 352 6.61 21.34 -0.69
CA ASP A 352 6.48 21.81 -2.07
C ASP A 352 5.00 21.99 -2.46
N ARG A 353 4.16 20.99 -2.14
CA ARG A 353 2.72 21.04 -2.45
C ARG A 353 1.98 22.10 -1.67
N ALA A 354 2.34 22.35 -0.44
CA ALA A 354 1.79 23.40 0.40
C ALA A 354 2.38 24.79 0.11
N SER A 355 3.34 24.89 -0.82
CA SER A 355 4.08 26.11 -1.14
C SER A 355 4.77 26.74 0.09
N ILE A 356 5.21 25.89 1.03
CA ILE A 356 5.95 26.32 2.21
C ILE A 356 7.42 26.43 1.85
N PRO A 357 8.04 27.62 1.98
CA PRO A 357 9.46 27.78 1.68
C PRO A 357 10.33 27.05 2.70
N TYR A 358 11.36 26.36 2.21
CA TYR A 358 12.32 25.68 3.07
C TYR A 358 13.72 25.69 2.47
N VAL A 359 14.73 25.48 3.34
CA VAL A 359 16.12 25.26 2.96
C VAL A 359 16.53 23.83 3.29
N THR A 360 17.31 23.20 2.43
CA THR A 360 17.88 21.88 2.74
C THR A 360 19.09 22.05 3.63
N LEU A 361 19.09 21.36 4.78
CA LEU A 361 20.23 21.31 5.70
C LEU A 361 20.94 19.97 5.54
N THR A 362 22.21 20.01 5.17
CA THR A 362 23.08 18.82 5.07
C THR A 362 23.89 18.60 6.35
N ASP A 363 24.57 17.45 6.46
CA ASP A 363 25.52 17.18 7.55
C ASP A 363 26.57 18.29 7.67
N THR A 364 27.00 18.88 6.56
CA THR A 364 27.97 19.98 6.54
C THR A 364 27.39 21.24 7.16
N ASP A 365 26.15 21.58 6.82
CA ASP A 365 25.45 22.76 7.35
C ASP A 365 25.23 22.63 8.86
N VAL A 366 24.79 21.45 9.31
CA VAL A 366 24.57 21.16 10.73
C VAL A 366 25.88 21.25 11.52
N ARG A 367 27.00 20.73 11.02
CA ARG A 367 28.28 20.79 11.68
C ARG A 367 28.90 22.19 11.67
N ALA A 368 28.60 22.99 10.66
CA ALA A 368 29.03 24.39 10.62
C ALA A 368 28.36 25.23 11.73
N GLY A 369 27.19 24.77 12.20
CA GLY A 369 26.42 25.47 13.23
C GLY A 369 25.70 26.70 12.70
N ASP A 370 25.24 27.55 13.62
CA ASP A 370 24.57 28.84 13.32
C ASP A 370 23.29 28.72 12.46
N LEU A 371 22.56 27.58 12.63
CA LEU A 371 21.35 27.27 11.86
C LEU A 371 20.25 28.33 12.04
N ILE A 372 20.24 29.03 13.18
CA ILE A 372 19.28 30.10 13.47
C ILE A 372 19.32 31.27 12.46
N ARG A 373 20.45 31.42 11.72
CA ARG A 373 20.55 32.40 10.65
C ARG A 373 19.95 31.90 9.34
N SER A 374 19.83 30.59 9.19
CA SER A 374 19.38 29.95 7.96
C SER A 374 17.91 29.52 8.00
N CYS A 375 17.37 29.25 9.20
CA CYS A 375 15.99 28.83 9.38
C CYS A 375 15.49 29.12 10.80
N THR A 376 14.18 29.25 10.94
CA THR A 376 13.50 29.51 12.22
C THR A 376 12.99 28.22 12.88
N ALA A 377 12.82 27.17 12.10
CA ALA A 377 12.43 25.84 12.55
C ALA A 377 13.21 24.77 11.79
N VAL A 378 13.50 23.64 12.43
CA VAL A 378 14.17 22.50 11.79
C VAL A 378 13.28 21.27 11.86
N ILE A 379 13.05 20.64 10.70
CA ILE A 379 12.41 19.34 10.60
C ILE A 379 13.49 18.28 10.46
N LEU A 380 13.51 17.32 11.39
CA LEU A 380 14.32 16.11 11.32
C LEU A 380 13.41 14.96 10.86
N PRO A 381 13.49 14.53 9.62
CA PRO A 381 12.74 13.37 9.15
C PRO A 381 13.14 12.12 9.92
N SER A 382 12.25 11.12 9.97
CA SER A 382 12.54 9.87 10.68
C SER A 382 13.83 9.24 10.18
N ALA A 383 14.73 9.00 11.12
CA ALA A 383 16.01 8.33 10.91
C ALA A 383 16.41 7.61 12.20
N THR A 384 17.34 6.67 12.12
CA THR A 384 17.84 5.99 13.32
C THR A 384 18.62 6.98 14.20
N GLU A 385 18.61 6.73 15.52
CA GLU A 385 19.41 7.51 16.48
C GLU A 385 20.88 7.57 16.06
N GLU A 386 21.45 6.45 15.62
CA GLU A 386 22.83 6.38 15.12
C GLU A 386 23.06 7.34 13.96
N THR A 387 22.14 7.37 12.98
CA THR A 387 22.24 8.29 11.82
C THR A 387 22.12 9.75 12.25
N LEU A 388 21.25 10.07 13.19
CA LEU A 388 21.04 11.45 13.65
C LEU A 388 22.21 11.96 14.48
N LEU A 389 22.82 11.11 15.31
CA LEU A 389 23.93 11.50 16.20
C LEU A 389 25.30 11.46 15.51
N ASN A 390 25.54 10.46 14.68
CA ASN A 390 26.87 10.17 14.15
C ASN A 390 27.00 10.38 12.64
N GLY A 391 25.88 10.49 11.92
CA GLY A 391 25.83 10.50 10.47
C GLY A 391 26.28 9.16 9.87
N TRP A 392 26.65 9.18 8.60
CA TRP A 392 27.18 8.02 7.87
C TRP A 392 28.72 8.04 7.94
N ARG A 393 29.34 6.88 8.25
CA ARG A 393 30.79 6.75 8.30
C ARG A 393 31.36 6.60 6.90
N ALA A 394 32.57 7.09 6.69
CA ALA A 394 33.30 6.90 5.44
C ALA A 394 33.49 5.40 5.14
N GLY A 395 33.03 4.96 3.97
CA GLY A 395 33.04 3.55 3.56
C GLY A 395 31.79 2.74 3.91
N GLU A 396 30.86 3.28 4.69
CA GLU A 396 29.52 2.72 4.79
C GLU A 396 28.79 2.96 3.48
N GLN A 397 28.39 1.87 2.84
CA GLN A 397 27.62 1.98 1.61
C GLN A 397 26.15 2.18 1.94
N SER A 398 25.50 3.03 1.14
CA SER A 398 24.04 3.05 1.07
C SER A 398 23.50 1.63 0.91
N PRO A 399 22.45 1.26 1.62
CA PRO A 399 21.78 -0.04 1.47
C PRO A 399 21.28 -0.27 0.04
#